data_195b89bd627068012d532012e7304eff
#
_entry.id   195b89bd627068012d532012e7304eff
#
_cell.length_a   1.000
_cell.length_b   1.000
_cell.length_c   1.000
_cell.angle_alpha   90.00
_cell.angle_beta   90.00
_cell.angle_gamma   90.00
#
_symmetry.space_group_name_H-M   'P 1'
#
loop_
_entity.id
_entity.type
_entity.pdbx_description
1 polymer ?
#
loop_
_entity_poly.entity_id
_entity_poly.type
_entity_poly.pdbx_seq_one_letter_code
_entity_poly.pdbx_strand_id
1 'polypeptide(L)'
;MVQDRFRFWESRTCSGDPKFAFESFVRSADVVANTIAEAHLWAVDKPMSRQLIKEIIEGANAKFRELEAHGYIAGAKCWLEPELNLSTSMAAGKLFIDYELTPIPPLEQLTFHSHITDRYLVNLLPEARPK
;
A
#
# COMPACT_ATOMS: atom_id res chain seq x y z
N MET A 1 2.26 25.00 -24.72
CA MET A 1 3.30 25.57 -23.86
C MET A 1 4.26 24.44 -23.45
N VAL A 2 5.47 24.47 -23.96
CA VAL A 2 6.51 23.49 -23.59
C VAL A 2 7.05 23.90 -22.23
N GLN A 3 6.81 23.09 -21.19
CA GLN A 3 7.44 23.31 -19.91
C GLN A 3 8.88 22.80 -19.98
N ASP A 4 9.83 23.69 -19.91
CA ASP A 4 11.27 23.40 -19.81
C ASP A 4 11.58 22.75 -18.46
N ARG A 5 11.12 21.51 -18.26
CA ARG A 5 11.46 20.70 -17.08
C ARG A 5 11.89 19.33 -17.52
N PHE A 6 13.08 18.94 -17.11
CA PHE A 6 13.54 17.57 -17.27
C PHE A 6 12.67 16.64 -16.42
N ARG A 7 12.16 15.58 -17.02
CA ARG A 7 11.39 14.53 -16.34
C ARG A 7 12.07 13.21 -16.56
N PHE A 8 12.07 12.37 -15.53
CA PHE A 8 12.43 10.98 -15.70
C PHE A 8 11.35 10.31 -16.56
N TRP A 9 11.77 9.74 -17.68
CA TRP A 9 10.86 9.07 -18.60
C TRP A 9 10.64 7.61 -18.22
N GLU A 10 11.60 6.99 -17.53
CA GLU A 10 11.54 5.61 -17.09
C GLU A 10 11.23 5.51 -15.61
N SER A 11 10.36 4.56 -15.27
CA SER A 11 9.96 4.27 -13.89
C SER A 11 10.61 2.99 -13.33
N ARG A 12 11.45 2.32 -14.13
CA ARG A 12 12.08 1.07 -13.73
C ARG A 12 13.43 1.30 -13.05
N THR A 13 13.72 0.42 -12.07
CA THR A 13 15.01 0.37 -11.38
C THR A 13 15.96 -0.58 -12.09
N CYS A 14 17.23 -0.58 -11.66
CA CYS A 14 18.26 -1.53 -12.13
C CYS A 14 18.13 -2.92 -11.48
N SER A 15 17.15 -3.14 -10.60
CA SER A 15 16.96 -4.40 -9.90
C SER A 15 16.40 -5.48 -10.83
N GLY A 16 16.94 -6.68 -10.74
CA GLY A 16 16.38 -7.86 -11.42
C GLY A 16 15.18 -8.48 -10.70
N ASP A 17 14.89 -8.06 -9.46
CA ASP A 17 13.75 -8.56 -8.70
C ASP A 17 12.48 -7.80 -9.10
N PRO A 18 11.40 -8.50 -9.53
CA PRO A 18 10.14 -7.85 -9.89
C PRO A 18 9.53 -6.97 -8.80
N LYS A 19 9.79 -7.29 -7.53
CA LYS A 19 9.31 -6.51 -6.38
C LYS A 19 9.93 -5.12 -6.29
N PHE A 20 11.11 -4.95 -6.85
CA PHE A 20 11.85 -3.69 -6.88
C PHE A 20 12.01 -3.13 -8.29
N ALA A 21 11.21 -3.62 -9.24
CA ALA A 21 11.32 -3.25 -10.64
C ALA A 21 10.99 -1.78 -10.91
N PHE A 22 10.13 -1.18 -10.10
CA PHE A 22 9.72 0.22 -10.26
C PHE A 22 10.30 1.09 -9.14
N GLU A 23 10.80 2.26 -9.50
CA GLU A 23 11.27 3.26 -8.53
C GLU A 23 10.16 3.64 -7.54
N SER A 24 8.93 3.77 -8.02
CA SER A 24 7.77 4.06 -7.17
C SER A 24 7.51 2.99 -6.11
N PHE A 25 7.83 1.73 -6.38
CA PHE A 25 7.71 0.65 -5.41
C PHE A 25 8.70 0.81 -4.26
N VAL A 26 9.97 1.06 -4.60
CA VAL A 26 11.03 1.27 -3.61
C VAL A 26 10.74 2.50 -2.77
N ARG A 27 10.35 3.59 -3.42
CA ARG A 27 10.03 4.84 -2.74
C ARG A 27 8.81 4.71 -1.82
N SER A 28 7.77 4.01 -2.26
CA SER A 28 6.60 3.74 -1.43
C SER A 28 6.96 2.92 -0.20
N ALA A 29 7.81 1.90 -0.36
CA ALA A 29 8.28 1.09 0.77
C ALA A 29 9.07 1.93 1.78
N ASP A 30 9.95 2.80 1.32
CA ASP A 30 10.76 3.68 2.18
C ASP A 30 9.88 4.70 2.92
N VAL A 31 8.91 5.30 2.25
CA VAL A 31 7.98 6.26 2.85
C VAL A 31 7.12 5.57 3.91
N VAL A 32 6.62 4.39 3.63
CA VAL A 32 5.83 3.61 4.59
C VAL A 32 6.66 3.25 5.81
N ALA A 33 7.89 2.78 5.63
CA ALA A 33 8.78 2.43 6.73
C ALA A 33 9.06 3.62 7.63
N ASN A 34 9.38 4.78 7.06
CA ASN A 34 9.63 6.00 7.81
C ASN A 34 8.38 6.50 8.54
N THR A 35 7.23 6.44 7.89
CA THR A 35 5.95 6.88 8.47
C THR A 35 5.60 6.03 9.70
N ILE A 36 5.75 4.72 9.61
CA ILE A 36 5.48 3.80 10.71
C ILE A 36 6.46 4.04 11.86
N ALA A 37 7.75 4.17 11.55
CA ALA A 37 8.77 4.41 12.56
C ALA A 37 8.50 5.70 13.34
N GLU A 38 8.23 6.80 12.66
CA GLU A 38 7.93 8.09 13.28
C GLU A 38 6.63 8.05 14.10
N ALA A 39 5.61 7.37 13.60
CA ALA A 39 4.32 7.27 14.28
C ALA A 39 4.38 6.44 15.58
N HIS A 40 5.42 5.64 15.77
CA HIS A 40 5.54 4.73 16.91
C HIS A 40 6.73 5.03 17.84
N LEU A 41 7.41 6.16 17.65
CA LEU A 41 8.47 6.61 18.57
C LEU A 41 7.99 6.77 20.02
N TRP A 42 6.71 7.10 20.19
CA TRP A 42 6.09 7.23 21.52
C TRP A 42 6.11 5.94 22.33
N ALA A 43 6.22 4.78 21.68
CA ALA A 43 6.21 3.47 22.34
C ALA A 43 7.56 3.10 22.96
N VAL A 44 8.64 3.74 22.54
CA VAL A 44 9.98 3.49 23.07
C VAL A 44 10.04 3.94 24.53
N ASP A 45 10.71 3.17 25.36
CA ASP A 45 10.85 3.35 26.81
C ASP A 45 9.58 3.14 27.63
N LYS A 46 8.50 2.70 27.04
CA LYS A 46 7.29 2.29 27.79
C LYS A 46 7.35 0.83 28.17
N PRO A 47 6.68 0.44 29.27
CA PRO A 47 6.59 -0.97 29.65
C PRO A 47 5.97 -1.80 28.53
N MET A 48 6.62 -2.92 28.19
CA MET A 48 6.14 -3.84 27.16
C MET A 48 4.97 -4.67 27.70
N SER A 49 3.79 -4.06 27.74
CA SER A 49 2.57 -4.72 28.15
C SER A 49 1.83 -5.28 26.93
N ARG A 50 0.92 -6.23 27.20
CA ARG A 50 0.03 -6.74 26.14
C ARG A 50 -0.76 -5.61 25.46
N GLN A 51 -1.20 -4.64 26.24
CA GLN A 51 -1.94 -3.49 25.76
C GLN A 51 -1.07 -2.62 24.83
N LEU A 52 0.18 -2.39 25.20
CA LEU A 52 1.11 -1.62 24.37
C LEU A 52 1.35 -2.28 23.02
N ILE A 53 1.60 -3.58 23.01
CA ILE A 53 1.80 -4.36 21.78
C ILE A 53 0.56 -4.28 20.89
N LYS A 54 -0.61 -4.43 21.47
CA LYS A 54 -1.89 -4.34 20.76
C LYS A 54 -2.09 -2.94 20.14
N GLU A 55 -1.80 -1.89 20.90
CA GLU A 55 -1.91 -0.51 20.42
C GLU A 55 -0.96 -0.24 19.26
N ILE A 56 0.25 -0.75 19.30
CA ILE A 56 1.23 -0.61 18.20
C ILE A 56 0.70 -1.28 16.94
N ILE A 57 0.25 -2.52 17.03
CA ILE A 57 -0.27 -3.28 15.87
C ILE A 57 -1.53 -2.62 15.30
N GLU A 58 -2.45 -2.23 16.14
CA GLU A 58 -3.68 -1.56 15.70
C GLU A 58 -3.39 -0.18 15.08
N GLY A 59 -2.45 0.57 15.67
CA GLY A 59 -2.03 1.86 15.13
C GLY A 59 -1.37 1.73 13.77
N ALA A 60 -0.50 0.75 13.59
CA ALA A 60 0.13 0.48 12.30
C ALA A 60 -0.89 0.07 11.24
N ASN A 61 -1.80 -0.85 11.58
CA ASN A 61 -2.86 -1.27 10.66
C ASN A 61 -3.83 -0.13 10.30
N ALA A 62 -4.13 0.75 11.25
CA ALA A 62 -4.95 1.94 11.00
C ALA A 62 -4.25 2.89 10.00
N LYS A 63 -2.94 3.08 10.15
CA LYS A 63 -2.15 3.89 9.22
C LYS A 63 -2.12 3.27 7.82
N PHE A 64 -1.99 1.96 7.72
CA PHE A 64 -2.06 1.25 6.45
C PHE A 64 -3.42 1.43 5.75
N ARG A 65 -4.51 1.34 6.50
CA ARG A 65 -5.85 1.60 5.94
C ARG A 65 -6.01 3.03 5.43
N GLU A 66 -5.44 3.99 6.14
CA GLU A 66 -5.42 5.39 5.70
C GLU A 66 -4.65 5.56 4.38
N LEU A 67 -3.46 4.98 4.28
CA LEU A 67 -2.65 5.02 3.06
C LEU A 67 -3.33 4.32 1.88
N GLU A 68 -4.01 3.20 2.13
CA GLU A 68 -4.81 2.50 1.13
C GLU A 68 -5.98 3.35 0.64
N ALA A 69 -6.70 3.98 1.55
CA ALA A 69 -7.83 4.86 1.22
C ALA A 69 -7.41 6.07 0.37
N HIS A 70 -6.20 6.59 0.59
CA HIS A 70 -5.65 7.69 -0.21
C HIS A 70 -5.02 7.23 -1.53
N GLY A 71 -4.99 5.93 -1.80
CA GLY A 71 -4.46 5.37 -3.05
C GLY A 71 -2.94 5.31 -3.14
N TYR A 72 -2.23 5.38 -2.04
CA TYR A 72 -0.76 5.30 -2.02
C TYR A 72 -0.24 3.86 -2.08
N ILE A 73 -1.01 2.92 -1.54
CA ILE A 73 -0.70 1.49 -1.56
C ILE A 73 -1.96 0.70 -1.91
N ALA A 74 -1.79 -0.50 -2.45
CA ALA A 74 -2.91 -1.41 -2.74
C ALA A 74 -3.41 -2.10 -1.48
N GLY A 75 -2.54 -2.35 -0.54
CA GLY A 75 -2.85 -2.93 0.75
C GLY A 75 -1.61 -3.17 1.59
N ALA A 76 -1.80 -3.28 2.89
CA ALA A 76 -0.74 -3.63 3.82
C ALA A 76 -1.34 -4.20 5.11
N LYS A 77 -0.55 -4.96 5.84
CA LYS A 77 -0.94 -5.53 7.11
C LYS A 77 0.30 -5.79 7.96
N CYS A 78 0.19 -5.57 9.26
CA CYS A 78 1.21 -5.99 10.22
C CYS A 78 0.67 -7.05 11.19
N TRP A 79 1.59 -7.84 11.71
CA TRP A 79 1.30 -8.90 12.67
C TRP A 79 2.51 -9.17 13.57
N LEU A 80 2.28 -9.94 14.61
CA LEU A 80 3.32 -10.38 15.51
C LEU A 80 3.71 -11.82 15.18
N GLU A 81 4.98 -12.04 14.80
CA GLU A 81 5.49 -13.38 14.54
C GLU A 81 6.00 -14.02 15.81
N PRO A 82 5.37 -15.11 16.32
CA PRO A 82 5.80 -15.72 17.58
C PRO A 82 7.24 -16.25 17.57
N GLU A 83 7.72 -16.69 16.41
CA GLU A 83 9.07 -17.26 16.27
C GLU A 83 10.18 -16.22 16.48
N LEU A 84 9.91 -14.95 16.16
CA LEU A 84 10.84 -13.84 16.33
C LEU A 84 10.76 -13.22 17.74
N ASN A 85 9.63 -13.39 18.42
CA ASN A 85 9.37 -12.77 19.72
C ASN A 85 9.49 -13.80 20.84
N LEU A 86 10.71 -14.35 20.99
CA LEU A 86 11.03 -15.28 22.08
C LEU A 86 11.06 -14.57 23.42
N SER A 87 10.80 -15.31 24.49
CA SER A 87 10.83 -14.77 25.85
C SER A 87 12.18 -14.13 26.20
N THR A 88 13.27 -14.67 25.68
CA THR A 88 14.63 -14.13 25.87
C THR A 88 14.79 -12.76 25.20
N SER A 89 14.28 -12.60 23.99
CA SER A 89 14.31 -11.33 23.25
C SER A 89 13.43 -10.29 23.93
N MET A 90 12.25 -10.68 24.36
CA MET A 90 11.31 -9.80 25.08
C MET A 90 11.87 -9.36 26.43
N ALA A 91 12.54 -10.27 27.16
CA ALA A 91 13.22 -9.94 28.40
C ALA A 91 14.36 -8.93 28.20
N ALA A 92 14.98 -8.92 27.02
CA ALA A 92 16.00 -7.94 26.64
C ALA A 92 15.39 -6.61 26.14
N GLY A 93 14.07 -6.44 26.19
CA GLY A 93 13.38 -5.24 25.74
C GLY A 93 13.22 -5.13 24.22
N LYS A 94 13.29 -6.25 23.51
CA LYS A 94 13.18 -6.29 22.05
C LYS A 94 11.83 -6.83 21.62
N LEU A 95 11.17 -6.08 20.72
CA LEU A 95 9.91 -6.48 20.10
C LEU A 95 10.07 -6.41 18.59
N PHE A 96 9.71 -7.48 17.90
CA PHE A 96 9.75 -7.55 16.43
C PHE A 96 8.33 -7.66 15.90
N ILE A 97 7.98 -6.74 15.00
CA ILE A 97 6.69 -6.71 14.33
C ILE A 97 6.95 -6.76 12.83
N ASP A 98 6.34 -7.72 12.16
CA ASP A 98 6.45 -7.87 10.72
C ASP A 98 5.27 -7.18 10.04
N TYR A 99 5.51 -6.66 8.85
CA TYR A 99 4.44 -6.15 8.00
C TYR A 99 4.71 -6.48 6.55
N GLU A 100 3.66 -6.56 5.79
CA GLU A 100 3.69 -6.72 4.34
C GLU A 100 2.97 -5.54 3.70
N LEU A 101 3.36 -5.18 2.50
CA LEU A 101 2.67 -4.16 1.73
C LEU A 101 2.73 -4.46 0.24
N THR A 102 1.71 -4.00 -0.48
CA THR A 102 1.68 -4.07 -1.93
C THR A 102 1.60 -2.65 -2.47
N PRO A 103 2.69 -2.15 -3.09
CA PRO A 103 2.67 -0.85 -3.74
C PRO A 103 1.78 -0.89 -4.99
N ILE A 104 1.32 0.29 -5.42
CA ILE A 104 0.54 0.42 -6.64
C ILE A 104 1.49 0.57 -7.83
N PRO A 105 1.42 -0.33 -8.83
CA PRO A 105 2.26 -0.22 -10.01
C PRO A 105 1.83 0.93 -10.90
N PRO A 106 2.77 1.58 -11.61
CA PRO A 106 2.42 2.53 -12.64
C PRO A 106 1.77 1.80 -13.84
N LEU A 107 0.86 2.49 -14.50
CA LEU A 107 0.26 1.97 -15.72
C LEU A 107 1.25 2.15 -16.88
N GLU A 108 1.86 1.07 -17.34
CA GLU A 108 2.80 1.09 -18.46
C GLU A 108 2.15 0.79 -19.81
N GLN A 109 1.14 -0.08 -19.80
CA GLN A 109 0.46 -0.48 -21.03
C GLN A 109 -1.05 -0.46 -20.84
N LEU A 110 -1.71 0.35 -21.64
CA LEU A 110 -3.16 0.43 -21.66
C LEU A 110 -3.65 -0.07 -23.03
N THR A 111 -4.49 -1.10 -23.02
CA THR A 111 -5.07 -1.66 -24.24
C THR A 111 -6.58 -1.65 -24.13
N PHE A 112 -7.22 -1.07 -25.13
CA PHE A 112 -8.67 -1.11 -25.26
C PHE A 112 -9.07 -2.21 -26.22
N HIS A 113 -9.88 -3.16 -25.75
CA HIS A 113 -10.50 -4.17 -26.59
C HIS A 113 -11.89 -3.69 -26.99
N SER A 114 -12.10 -3.50 -28.28
CA SER A 114 -13.39 -3.03 -28.79
C SER A 114 -14.29 -4.19 -29.16
N HIS A 115 -15.48 -4.18 -28.63
CA HIS A 115 -16.53 -5.15 -28.95
C HIS A 115 -17.73 -4.43 -29.53
N ILE A 116 -18.11 -4.78 -30.76
CA ILE A 116 -19.30 -4.22 -31.39
C ILE A 116 -20.50 -5.07 -30.98
N THR A 117 -21.52 -4.40 -30.49
CA THR A 117 -22.74 -5.08 -30.05
C THR A 117 -23.96 -4.30 -30.56
N ASP A 118 -25.03 -4.99 -30.76
CA ASP A 118 -26.32 -4.42 -31.19
C ASP A 118 -27.32 -4.23 -30.03
N ARG A 119 -26.96 -4.66 -28.83
CA ARG A 119 -27.92 -4.65 -27.70
C ARG A 119 -28.44 -3.28 -27.30
N TYR A 120 -27.72 -2.21 -27.65
CA TYR A 120 -28.16 -0.84 -27.33
C TYR A 120 -29.13 -0.25 -28.36
N LEU A 121 -29.43 -0.96 -29.45
CA LEU A 121 -30.39 -0.50 -30.46
C LEU A 121 -31.80 -0.33 -29.88
N VAL A 122 -32.13 -1.06 -28.83
CA VAL A 122 -33.43 -0.88 -28.14
C VAL A 122 -33.60 0.52 -27.55
N ASN A 123 -32.49 1.24 -27.28
CA ASN A 123 -32.51 2.61 -26.79
C ASN A 123 -32.96 3.63 -27.85
N LEU A 124 -33.01 3.22 -29.12
CA LEU A 124 -33.52 4.05 -30.22
C LEU A 124 -35.06 4.05 -30.27
N LEU A 125 -35.69 3.11 -29.60
CA LEU A 125 -37.15 3.05 -29.56
C LEU A 125 -37.68 4.17 -28.64
N PRO A 126 -38.75 4.86 -29.04
CA PRO A 126 -39.36 5.84 -28.17
C PRO A 126 -39.94 5.15 -26.93
N GLU A 127 -40.03 5.90 -25.86
CA GLU A 127 -40.62 5.38 -24.61
C GLU A 127 -42.02 4.83 -24.85
N ALA A 128 -42.29 3.70 -24.22
CA ALA A 128 -43.60 3.09 -24.29
C ALA A 128 -44.68 4.04 -23.71
N ARG A 129 -45.82 4.10 -24.36
CA ARG A 129 -46.95 4.87 -23.85
C ARG A 129 -47.31 4.43 -22.43
N PRO A 130 -47.45 5.36 -21.50
CA PRO A 130 -47.98 5.00 -20.19
C PRO A 130 -49.41 4.44 -20.34
N LYS A 131 -49.68 3.35 -19.65
CA LYS A 131 -51.00 2.77 -19.63
C LYS A 131 -51.92 3.61 -18.76
#